data_684a7747918c6611d10bc799539c8136
#
_entry.id   684a7747918c6611d10bc799539c8136
#
_cell.length_a   1.000
_cell.length_b   1.000
_cell.length_c   1.000
_cell.angle_alpha   90.00
_cell.angle_beta   90.00
_cell.angle_gamma   90.00
#
_symmetry.space_group_name_H-M   'P 1'
#
loop_
_entity.id
_entity.type
_entity.pdbx_description
1 polymer ?
#
loop_
_entity_poly.entity_id
_entity_poly.type
_entity_poly.pdbx_seq_one_letter_code
_entity_poly.pdbx_strand_id
1 'polypeptide(L)'
;MHDKLLKKYYFINSFDTNIINKQDKTTTFIYRDYKTTKFDTNKILKLKTYLKRRGNKFLLANNFKMALKFKLDGVYLPSFNNKFDHLNYSTYSNFTILGSAHNLKEIKIKETQGVQSIFISSLFKKNNNFLGINKFKLISSYSKKNIVALGGISKKNTRVLRLLNISGFAGISYFEE
;
A
#
# COMPACT_ATOMS: atom_id res chain seq x y z
N MET A 1 12.64 -12.20 21.84
CA MET A 1 12.25 -11.07 20.94
C MET A 1 11.48 -11.69 19.79
N HIS A 2 10.13 -11.62 19.78
CA HIS A 2 9.35 -12.19 18.68
C HIS A 2 9.67 -11.42 17.41
N ASP A 3 10.20 -12.07 16.38
CA ASP A 3 10.38 -11.49 15.06
C ASP A 3 8.98 -11.08 14.53
N LYS A 4 8.69 -9.79 14.61
CA LYS A 4 7.43 -9.24 14.13
C LYS A 4 7.33 -9.46 12.63
N LEU A 5 6.46 -10.36 12.21
CA LEU A 5 6.26 -10.66 10.79
C LEU A 5 5.74 -9.41 10.08
N LEU A 6 6.57 -8.81 9.23
CA LEU A 6 6.22 -7.62 8.48
C LEU A 6 5.18 -7.93 7.40
N LYS A 7 4.10 -7.15 7.36
CA LYS A 7 3.11 -7.22 6.28
C LYS A 7 3.75 -6.83 4.95
N LYS A 8 3.38 -7.52 3.89
CA LYS A 8 3.91 -7.31 2.54
C LYS A 8 2.83 -6.73 1.63
N TYR A 9 3.18 -5.66 0.90
CA TYR A 9 2.27 -4.99 -0.02
C TYR A 9 2.93 -4.85 -1.38
N TYR A 10 2.33 -5.45 -2.40
CA TYR A 10 2.84 -5.43 -3.76
C TYR A 10 1.98 -4.55 -4.66
N PHE A 11 2.60 -3.52 -5.27
CA PHE A 11 1.95 -2.67 -6.26
C PHE A 11 2.02 -3.31 -7.64
N ILE A 12 0.85 -3.53 -8.25
CA ILE A 12 0.72 -4.08 -9.61
C ILE A 12 -0.06 -3.11 -10.49
N ASN A 13 0.22 -3.11 -11.79
CA ASN A 13 -0.49 -2.35 -12.82
C ASN A 13 -1.01 -3.25 -13.96
N SER A 14 -0.68 -4.51 -13.93
CA SER A 14 -1.09 -5.52 -14.91
C SER A 14 -1.55 -6.80 -14.23
N PHE A 15 -2.22 -7.67 -14.99
CA PHE A 15 -2.56 -9.01 -14.54
C PHE A 15 -1.56 -10.00 -15.13
N ASP A 16 -0.54 -10.33 -14.36
CA ASP A 16 0.46 -11.33 -14.68
C ASP A 16 0.44 -12.45 -13.64
N THR A 17 -0.08 -13.62 -14.04
CA THR A 17 -0.21 -14.78 -13.16
C THR A 17 1.14 -15.36 -12.76
N ASN A 18 2.18 -15.23 -13.59
CA ASN A 18 3.51 -15.76 -13.29
C ASN A 18 4.13 -14.99 -12.12
N ILE A 19 4.00 -13.66 -12.13
CA ILE A 19 4.50 -12.82 -11.04
C ILE A 19 3.66 -13.01 -9.78
N ILE A 20 2.34 -13.04 -9.90
CA ILE A 20 1.42 -13.22 -8.76
C ILE A 20 1.66 -14.56 -8.08
N ASN A 21 1.87 -15.63 -8.84
CA ASN A 21 2.05 -16.99 -8.31
C ASN A 21 3.34 -17.17 -7.50
N LYS A 22 4.36 -16.37 -7.77
CA LYS A 22 5.60 -16.38 -6.98
C LYS A 22 5.41 -15.78 -5.58
N GLN A 23 4.32 -15.04 -5.33
CA GLN A 23 4.10 -14.38 -4.06
C GLN A 23 3.36 -15.27 -3.07
N ASP A 24 3.67 -15.11 -1.78
CA ASP A 24 2.98 -15.85 -0.71
C ASP A 24 1.54 -15.34 -0.47
N LYS A 25 0.74 -16.16 0.22
CA LYS A 25 -0.68 -15.86 0.51
C LYS A 25 -0.86 -14.64 1.43
N THR A 26 0.16 -14.24 2.18
CA THR A 26 0.12 -13.10 3.11
C THR A 26 0.37 -11.77 2.39
N THR A 27 0.81 -11.81 1.13
CA THR A 27 1.02 -10.60 0.32
C THR A 27 -0.31 -9.95 -0.05
N THR A 28 -0.45 -8.68 0.27
CA THR A 28 -1.57 -7.84 -0.15
C THR A 28 -1.24 -7.16 -1.47
N PHE A 29 -2.10 -7.32 -2.47
CA PHE A 29 -1.92 -6.69 -3.77
C PHE A 29 -2.65 -5.37 -3.85
N ILE A 30 -1.99 -4.34 -4.39
CA ILE A 30 -2.56 -3.01 -4.61
C ILE A 30 -2.49 -2.71 -6.11
N TYR A 31 -3.64 -2.75 -6.80
CA TYR A 31 -3.70 -2.37 -8.20
C TYR A 31 -3.64 -0.86 -8.36
N ARG A 32 -2.61 -0.39 -9.06
CA ARG A 32 -2.31 1.03 -9.24
C ARG A 32 -2.06 1.34 -10.71
N ASP A 33 -3.05 1.94 -11.34
CA ASP A 33 -2.93 2.48 -12.69
C ASP A 33 -3.39 3.94 -12.72
N TYR A 34 -2.43 4.86 -12.85
CA TYR A 34 -2.70 6.30 -12.94
C TYR A 34 -2.58 6.83 -14.37
N LYS A 35 -2.24 5.96 -15.34
CA LYS A 35 -2.07 6.36 -16.74
C LYS A 35 -3.38 6.34 -17.50
N THR A 36 -4.31 5.49 -17.10
CA THR A 36 -5.60 5.35 -17.75
C THR A 36 -6.66 6.20 -17.05
N THR A 37 -7.42 6.96 -17.82
CA THR A 37 -8.56 7.75 -17.30
C THR A 37 -9.76 6.89 -16.96
N LYS A 38 -9.88 5.71 -17.58
CA LYS A 38 -10.94 4.74 -17.31
C LYS A 38 -10.34 3.43 -16.80
N PHE A 39 -10.78 3.00 -15.62
CA PHE A 39 -10.41 1.68 -15.10
C PHE A 39 -11.03 0.57 -15.97
N ASP A 40 -10.21 -0.38 -16.37
CA ASP A 40 -10.68 -1.61 -17.00
C ASP A 40 -11.36 -2.49 -15.96
N THR A 41 -12.69 -2.41 -15.93
CA THR A 41 -13.55 -3.16 -15.02
C THR A 41 -13.33 -4.67 -15.13
N ASN A 42 -13.18 -5.19 -16.35
CA ASN A 42 -13.00 -6.62 -16.59
C ASN A 42 -11.67 -7.11 -16.02
N LYS A 43 -10.60 -6.33 -16.19
CA LYS A 43 -9.29 -6.62 -15.60
C LYS A 43 -9.36 -6.66 -14.07
N ILE A 44 -10.03 -5.68 -13.44
CA ILE A 44 -10.18 -5.63 -11.98
C ILE A 44 -10.96 -6.83 -11.46
N LEU A 45 -12.05 -7.24 -12.13
CA LEU A 45 -12.84 -8.40 -11.76
C LEU A 45 -12.08 -9.72 -11.93
N LYS A 46 -11.30 -9.87 -13.00
CA LYS A 46 -10.41 -11.02 -13.19
C LYS A 46 -9.36 -11.10 -12.07
N LEU A 47 -8.69 -9.99 -11.76
CA LEU A 47 -7.73 -9.90 -10.65
C LEU A 47 -8.37 -10.27 -9.32
N LYS A 48 -9.54 -9.68 -9.00
CA LYS A 48 -10.30 -10.00 -7.78
C LYS A 48 -10.55 -11.49 -7.65
N THR A 49 -11.14 -12.10 -8.68
CA THR A 49 -11.48 -13.53 -8.68
C THR A 49 -10.24 -14.40 -8.47
N TYR A 50 -9.17 -14.07 -9.19
CA TYR A 50 -7.91 -14.81 -9.11
C TYR A 50 -7.26 -14.71 -7.72
N LEU A 51 -7.09 -13.49 -7.20
CA LEU A 51 -6.47 -13.24 -5.90
C LEU A 51 -7.31 -13.83 -4.75
N LYS A 52 -8.64 -13.74 -4.84
CA LYS A 52 -9.55 -14.34 -3.85
C LYS A 52 -9.40 -15.86 -3.78
N ARG A 53 -9.30 -16.55 -4.92
CA ARG A 53 -9.04 -18.01 -4.97
C ARG A 53 -7.71 -18.39 -4.32
N ARG A 54 -6.71 -17.53 -4.41
CA ARG A 54 -5.40 -17.72 -3.76
C ARG A 54 -5.40 -17.38 -2.27
N GLY A 55 -6.43 -16.69 -1.76
CA GLY A 55 -6.48 -16.18 -0.39
C GLY A 55 -5.69 -14.89 -0.17
N ASN A 56 -5.27 -14.19 -1.24
CA ASN A 56 -4.60 -12.90 -1.14
C ASN A 56 -5.60 -11.76 -1.04
N LYS A 57 -5.27 -10.71 -0.27
CA LYS A 57 -6.05 -9.46 -0.24
C LYS A 57 -5.77 -8.62 -1.48
N PHE A 58 -6.83 -7.97 -1.96
CA PHE A 58 -6.79 -7.11 -3.14
C PHE A 58 -7.38 -5.73 -2.87
N LEU A 59 -6.57 -4.68 -3.04
CA LEU A 59 -6.94 -3.28 -2.87
C LEU A 59 -6.83 -2.53 -4.20
N LEU A 60 -7.68 -1.51 -4.35
CA LEU A 60 -7.65 -0.63 -5.51
C LEU A 60 -7.09 0.74 -5.13
N ALA A 61 -6.17 1.27 -5.92
CA ALA A 61 -5.64 2.60 -5.68
C ALA A 61 -6.60 3.68 -6.19
N ASN A 62 -6.81 4.70 -5.35
CA ASN A 62 -7.47 5.97 -5.67
C ASN A 62 -8.90 5.89 -6.22
N ASN A 63 -9.61 4.77 -6.01
CA ASN A 63 -11.01 4.66 -6.44
C ASN A 63 -11.85 3.93 -5.38
N PHE A 64 -12.30 4.70 -4.39
CA PHE A 64 -13.05 4.19 -3.24
C PHE A 64 -14.41 3.60 -3.66
N LYS A 65 -15.17 4.32 -4.51
CA LYS A 65 -16.48 3.87 -4.99
C LYS A 65 -16.41 2.53 -5.70
N MET A 66 -15.41 2.36 -6.57
CA MET A 66 -15.23 1.10 -7.31
C MET A 66 -14.77 -0.03 -6.38
N ALA A 67 -13.90 0.26 -5.40
CA ALA A 67 -13.49 -0.74 -4.41
C ALA A 67 -14.69 -1.28 -3.62
N LEU A 68 -15.61 -0.41 -3.19
CA LEU A 68 -16.87 -0.81 -2.54
C LEU A 68 -17.79 -1.56 -3.49
N LYS A 69 -18.05 -1.02 -4.69
CA LYS A 69 -18.94 -1.62 -5.70
C LYS A 69 -18.53 -3.06 -6.02
N PHE A 70 -17.24 -3.32 -6.14
CA PHE A 70 -16.72 -4.66 -6.43
C PHE A 70 -16.42 -5.50 -5.19
N LYS A 71 -16.76 -5.02 -4.00
CA LYS A 71 -16.49 -5.73 -2.73
C LYS A 71 -15.04 -6.21 -2.67
N LEU A 72 -14.09 -5.29 -2.91
CA LEU A 72 -12.64 -5.54 -2.75
C LEU A 72 -12.27 -5.44 -1.28
N ASP A 73 -11.10 -5.97 -0.89
CA ASP A 73 -10.65 -5.96 0.51
C ASP A 73 -10.30 -4.55 1.03
N GLY A 74 -10.21 -3.55 0.13
CA GLY A 74 -9.96 -2.19 0.56
C GLY A 74 -9.52 -1.24 -0.56
N VAL A 75 -9.03 -0.09 -0.13
CA VAL A 75 -8.56 0.99 -0.99
C VAL A 75 -7.20 1.51 -0.51
N TYR A 76 -6.41 2.00 -1.47
CA TYR A 76 -5.17 2.74 -1.20
C TYR A 76 -5.31 4.18 -1.69
N LEU A 77 -5.15 5.14 -0.78
CA LEU A 77 -5.23 6.58 -1.03
C LEU A 77 -3.81 7.14 -1.22
N PRO A 78 -3.40 7.51 -2.45
CA PRO A 78 -2.07 8.07 -2.70
C PRO A 78 -1.88 9.43 -2.00
N SER A 79 -0.63 9.85 -1.86
CA SER A 79 -0.25 11.09 -1.18
C SER A 79 -0.94 12.33 -1.75
N PHE A 80 -1.12 12.38 -3.07
CA PHE A 80 -1.80 13.49 -3.76
C PHE A 80 -3.32 13.52 -3.57
N ASN A 81 -3.93 12.43 -3.07
CA ASN A 81 -5.37 12.42 -2.79
C ASN A 81 -5.64 13.10 -1.44
N ASN A 82 -6.18 14.32 -1.49
CA ASN A 82 -6.54 15.13 -0.32
C ASN A 82 -8.07 15.23 -0.11
N LYS A 83 -8.85 14.38 -0.82
CA LYS A 83 -10.32 14.37 -0.73
C LYS A 83 -10.79 13.55 0.46
N PHE A 84 -11.92 13.95 1.03
CA PHE A 84 -12.56 13.32 2.19
C PHE A 84 -13.90 12.65 1.85
N ASP A 85 -14.29 12.65 0.58
CA ASP A 85 -15.59 12.13 0.11
C ASP A 85 -15.87 10.69 0.54
N HIS A 86 -14.80 9.90 0.73
CA HIS A 86 -14.91 8.51 1.15
C HIS A 86 -15.44 8.35 2.59
N LEU A 87 -15.35 9.38 3.43
CA LEU A 87 -15.89 9.35 4.80
C LEU A 87 -17.43 9.32 4.82
N ASN A 88 -18.07 9.69 3.71
CA ASN A 88 -19.52 9.67 3.56
C ASN A 88 -20.07 8.26 3.21
N TYR A 89 -19.21 7.26 3.04
CA TYR A 89 -19.62 5.91 2.67
C TYR A 89 -19.49 4.95 3.85
N SER A 90 -20.53 4.15 4.07
CA SER A 90 -20.45 3.01 4.97
C SER A 90 -19.56 1.93 4.37
N THR A 91 -18.63 1.41 5.18
CA THR A 91 -17.77 0.30 4.79
C THR A 91 -18.13 -0.96 5.58
N TYR A 92 -17.89 -2.13 5.00
CA TYR A 92 -18.03 -3.39 5.74
C TYR A 92 -16.83 -3.62 6.70
N SER A 93 -17.03 -4.45 7.71
CA SER A 93 -16.13 -4.61 8.87
C SER A 93 -14.66 -4.87 8.55
N ASN A 94 -14.38 -5.56 7.45
CA ASN A 94 -13.02 -5.93 7.06
C ASN A 94 -12.43 -5.05 5.95
N PHE A 95 -13.10 -3.92 5.62
CA PHE A 95 -12.60 -3.02 4.59
C PHE A 95 -11.38 -2.24 5.07
N THR A 96 -10.29 -2.32 4.31
CA THR A 96 -9.02 -1.70 4.67
C THR A 96 -8.80 -0.40 3.90
N ILE A 97 -8.52 0.70 4.61
CA ILE A 97 -8.14 1.98 4.00
C ILE A 97 -6.66 2.22 4.32
N LEU A 98 -5.82 2.24 3.30
CA LEU A 98 -4.40 2.53 3.39
C LEU A 98 -4.10 3.87 2.74
N GLY A 99 -3.04 4.53 3.14
CA GLY A 99 -2.65 5.80 2.52
C GLY A 99 -1.14 5.92 2.39
N SER A 100 -0.66 6.87 1.57
CA SER A 100 0.76 7.21 1.52
C SER A 100 1.04 8.68 1.80
N ALA A 101 2.25 8.95 2.28
CA ALA A 101 2.72 10.29 2.61
C ALA A 101 4.24 10.40 2.41
N HIS A 102 4.72 11.63 2.10
CA HIS A 102 6.12 11.95 1.94
C HIS A 102 6.61 12.95 3.01
N ASN A 103 5.69 13.61 3.70
CA ASN A 103 5.97 14.65 4.67
C ASN A 103 4.90 14.69 5.78
N LEU A 104 5.14 15.52 6.81
CA LEU A 104 4.25 15.62 7.97
C LEU A 104 2.85 16.15 7.63
N LYS A 105 2.73 17.07 6.68
CA LYS A 105 1.42 17.60 6.23
C LYS A 105 0.58 16.48 5.62
N GLU A 106 1.16 15.68 4.75
CA GLU A 106 0.47 14.54 4.11
C GLU A 106 0.11 13.46 5.15
N ILE A 107 0.98 13.19 6.15
CA ILE A 107 0.67 12.28 7.26
C ILE A 107 -0.60 12.74 7.97
N LYS A 108 -0.70 14.02 8.33
CA LYS A 108 -1.89 14.57 8.99
C LYS A 108 -3.16 14.42 8.14
N ILE A 109 -3.06 14.68 6.85
CA ILE A 109 -4.18 14.46 5.92
C ILE A 109 -4.61 12.99 5.93
N LYS A 110 -3.66 12.04 5.85
CA LYS A 110 -3.98 10.61 5.89
C LYS A 110 -4.59 10.18 7.23
N GLU A 111 -4.13 10.71 8.34
CA GLU A 111 -4.72 10.46 9.65
C GLU A 111 -6.18 10.93 9.71
N THR A 112 -6.47 12.14 9.21
CA THR A 112 -7.84 12.68 9.12
C THR A 112 -8.72 11.89 8.13
N GLN A 113 -8.12 11.37 7.06
CA GLN A 113 -8.79 10.45 6.13
C GLN A 113 -9.12 9.07 6.74
N GLY A 114 -8.73 8.81 8.00
CA GLY A 114 -9.09 7.58 8.70
C GLY A 114 -8.33 6.32 8.25
N VAL A 115 -7.16 6.46 7.62
CA VAL A 115 -6.39 5.29 7.17
C VAL A 115 -5.89 4.46 8.35
N GLN A 116 -5.83 3.14 8.20
CA GLN A 116 -5.27 2.23 9.21
C GLN A 116 -3.74 2.18 9.19
N SER A 117 -3.14 2.37 8.01
CA SER A 117 -1.67 2.40 7.88
C SER A 117 -1.23 3.45 6.87
N ILE A 118 -0.07 4.06 7.12
CA ILE A 118 0.52 5.08 6.24
C ILE A 118 1.82 4.55 5.64
N PHE A 119 1.89 4.57 4.32
CA PHE A 119 3.07 4.22 3.54
C PHE A 119 3.96 5.46 3.42
N ILE A 120 5.09 5.46 4.10
CA ILE A 120 6.04 6.57 4.04
C ILE A 120 7.11 6.28 3.00
N SER A 121 7.31 7.20 2.08
CA SER A 121 8.29 7.10 1.00
C SER A 121 9.02 8.42 0.74
N SER A 122 10.22 8.36 0.22
CA SER A 122 10.96 7.22 -0.29
C SER A 122 12.07 6.82 0.68
N LEU A 123 12.09 5.56 1.15
CA LEU A 123 13.10 5.14 2.14
C LEU A 123 14.50 5.01 1.51
N PHE A 124 14.64 4.24 0.41
CA PHE A 124 15.94 3.94 -0.22
C PHE A 124 16.09 4.50 -1.63
N LYS A 125 14.99 4.70 -2.37
CA LYS A 125 15.04 5.22 -3.74
C LYS A 125 15.42 6.69 -3.73
N LYS A 126 16.56 7.02 -4.31
CA LYS A 126 17.04 8.41 -4.48
C LYS A 126 16.18 9.12 -5.54
N ASN A 127 15.23 9.90 -5.10
CA ASN A 127 14.35 10.77 -5.88
C ASN A 127 14.02 12.02 -5.05
N ASN A 128 13.18 12.91 -5.54
CA ASN A 128 12.79 14.16 -4.85
C ASN A 128 12.20 13.95 -3.45
N ASN A 129 11.67 12.75 -3.17
CA ASN A 129 11.10 12.40 -1.87
C ASN A 129 12.02 11.49 -1.04
N PHE A 130 13.31 11.41 -1.37
CA PHE A 130 14.26 10.57 -0.64
C PHE A 130 14.42 11.03 0.80
N LEU A 131 14.26 10.08 1.73
CA LEU A 131 14.33 10.32 3.15
C LEU A 131 15.61 9.75 3.79
N GLY A 132 16.04 8.58 3.35
CA GLY A 132 17.02 7.81 4.09
C GLY A 132 16.48 7.33 5.44
N ILE A 133 17.29 6.57 6.18
CA ILE A 133 16.87 5.92 7.43
C ILE A 133 16.52 6.93 8.53
N ASN A 134 17.39 7.94 8.75
CA ASN A 134 17.22 8.87 9.87
C ASN A 134 16.00 9.76 9.71
N LYS A 135 15.82 10.38 8.53
CA LYS A 135 14.64 11.21 8.25
C LYS A 135 13.35 10.40 8.22
N PHE A 136 13.43 9.16 7.71
CA PHE A 136 12.30 8.23 7.74
C PHE A 136 11.88 7.94 9.20
N LYS A 137 12.81 7.60 10.10
CA LYS A 137 12.52 7.38 11.51
C LYS A 137 11.88 8.61 12.14
N LEU A 138 12.44 9.78 11.89
CA LEU A 138 11.93 11.05 12.44
C LEU A 138 10.50 11.31 11.96
N ILE A 139 10.23 11.24 10.65
CA ILE A 139 8.90 11.51 10.11
C ILE A 139 7.88 10.46 10.59
N SER A 140 8.27 9.18 10.65
CA SER A 140 7.38 8.10 11.11
C SER A 140 6.98 8.25 12.57
N SER A 141 7.83 8.81 13.43
CA SER A 141 7.53 8.97 14.85
C SER A 141 6.40 9.97 15.14
N TYR A 142 6.10 10.85 14.18
CA TYR A 142 4.97 11.79 14.31
C TYR A 142 3.61 11.20 13.98
N SER A 143 3.56 9.99 13.43
CA SER A 143 2.29 9.35 13.11
C SER A 143 1.79 8.45 14.24
N LYS A 144 0.48 8.52 14.51
CA LYS A 144 -0.24 7.60 15.41
C LYS A 144 -0.70 6.32 14.71
N LYS A 145 -0.49 6.21 13.40
CA LYS A 145 -0.93 5.07 12.59
C LYS A 145 0.21 4.05 12.40
N ASN A 146 -0.16 2.84 12.02
CA ASN A 146 0.83 1.86 11.61
C ASN A 146 1.62 2.35 10.40
N ILE A 147 2.94 2.24 10.46
CA ILE A 147 3.83 2.69 9.38
C ILE A 147 4.21 1.52 8.49
N VAL A 148 4.17 1.75 7.19
CA VAL A 148 4.65 0.85 6.15
C VAL A 148 5.78 1.54 5.39
N ALA A 149 6.93 0.91 5.29
CA ALA A 149 8.07 1.44 4.52
C ALA A 149 7.83 1.27 3.02
N LEU A 150 8.11 2.32 2.23
CA LEU A 150 7.98 2.29 0.77
C LEU A 150 9.15 3.02 0.12
N GLY A 151 9.54 2.57 -1.08
CA GLY A 151 10.50 3.23 -1.96
C GLY A 151 11.90 2.61 -1.96
N GLY A 152 12.21 1.90 -3.03
CA GLY A 152 13.51 1.27 -3.27
C GLY A 152 13.81 0.05 -2.40
N ILE A 153 12.77 -0.64 -1.90
CA ILE A 153 12.93 -1.86 -1.12
C ILE A 153 13.19 -3.03 -2.08
N SER A 154 14.23 -3.79 -1.78
CA SER A 154 14.70 -4.97 -2.52
C SER A 154 15.11 -6.07 -1.53
N LYS A 155 15.30 -7.28 -1.99
CA LYS A 155 15.78 -8.39 -1.12
C LYS A 155 17.10 -8.05 -0.43
N LYS A 156 17.98 -7.31 -1.12
CA LYS A 156 19.31 -6.91 -0.62
C LYS A 156 19.26 -5.99 0.60
N ASN A 157 18.23 -5.13 0.71
CA ASN A 157 18.16 -4.12 1.78
C ASN A 157 17.09 -4.38 2.86
N THR A 158 16.37 -5.51 2.78
CA THR A 158 15.32 -5.85 3.77
C THR A 158 15.82 -5.99 5.19
N ARG A 159 17.09 -6.36 5.39
CA ARG A 159 17.69 -6.47 6.75
C ARG A 159 17.60 -5.14 7.51
N VAL A 160 17.72 -4.01 6.81
CA VAL A 160 17.63 -2.68 7.41
C VAL A 160 16.24 -2.36 7.95
N LEU A 161 15.19 -2.99 7.41
CA LEU A 161 13.81 -2.79 7.86
C LEU A 161 13.62 -3.22 9.32
N ARG A 162 14.42 -4.14 9.83
CA ARG A 162 14.39 -4.58 11.24
C ARG A 162 14.80 -3.48 12.22
N LEU A 163 15.53 -2.46 11.75
CA LEU A 163 15.96 -1.30 12.54
C LEU A 163 14.87 -0.22 12.64
N LEU A 164 13.73 -0.42 11.98
CA LEU A 164 12.66 0.54 11.87
C LEU A 164 11.43 0.08 12.66
N ASN A 165 10.74 1.02 13.29
CA ASN A 165 9.44 0.75 13.90
C ASN A 165 8.33 0.78 12.84
N ILE A 166 8.19 -0.30 12.09
CA ILE A 166 7.23 -0.45 11.00
C ILE A 166 6.37 -1.70 11.18
N SER A 167 5.19 -1.69 10.57
CA SER A 167 4.26 -2.83 10.55
C SER A 167 4.35 -3.64 9.25
N GLY A 168 5.03 -3.12 8.24
CA GLY A 168 5.16 -3.76 6.95
C GLY A 168 6.02 -2.96 5.98
N PHE A 169 6.15 -3.49 4.78
CA PHE A 169 6.83 -2.81 3.68
C PHE A 169 6.08 -3.01 2.36
N ALA A 170 6.33 -2.11 1.42
CA ALA A 170 5.71 -2.12 0.11
C ALA A 170 6.74 -1.85 -1.00
N GLY A 171 6.50 -2.40 -2.18
CA GLY A 171 7.39 -2.16 -3.31
C GLY A 171 6.92 -2.84 -4.58
N ILE A 172 7.83 -2.84 -5.55
CA ILE A 172 7.75 -3.57 -6.81
C ILE A 172 8.99 -4.46 -6.90
N SER A 173 10.19 -3.87 -6.88
CA SER A 173 11.46 -4.59 -7.10
C SER A 173 11.66 -5.79 -6.18
N TYR A 174 11.27 -5.69 -4.89
CA TYR A 174 11.37 -6.82 -3.96
C TYR A 174 10.62 -8.07 -4.43
N PHE A 175 9.50 -7.88 -5.12
CA PHE A 175 8.59 -8.97 -5.53
C PHE A 175 8.92 -9.50 -6.93
N GLU A 176 9.71 -8.76 -7.72
CA GLU A 176 10.10 -9.09 -9.09
C GLU A 176 11.54 -9.68 -9.18
N GLU A 177 12.34 -9.54 -8.11
CA GLU A 177 13.64 -10.23 -7.93
C GLU A 177 13.40 -11.72 -7.60
#